data_22fc7b4c1b061959041b3400a3db15ab
#
_entry.id   22fc7b4c1b061959041b3400a3db15ab
#
_cell.length_a   1.000
_cell.length_b   1.000
_cell.length_c   1.000
_cell.angle_alpha   90.00
_cell.angle_beta   90.00
_cell.angle_gamma   90.00
#
_symmetry.space_group_name_H-M   'P 1'
#
loop_
_entity.id
_entity.type
_entity.pdbx_description
1 polymer ?
#
loop_
_entity_poly.entity_id
_entity_poly.type
_entity_poly.pdbx_seq_one_letter_code
_entity_poly.pdbx_strand_id
1 'polypeptide(L)'
;LNRIVDVSEHNRNIDWAKVKASGIVGAIIRCGYGQDQAGQDDKKWLRNVSECERLGIPYGVYLYSYAKTTGAIRGEINHALRLLKGHSPAWPVYFDSEQQGTQGVAKANAKAFCDAMVAHGYKAGIYASTSWYKNYIGQTWGYSLWIASYGSKSAGVNGIDMWQYTSKGSIPGIPGNVDVNYVYKDLGGMVTPVQKPTVAPAPKPVDESWKGDKRYYLNNSRVGEWQKAMNKGFDTNALSVDDKFGVGSQNFAKTHILWSGQTHNCITAIRWLRRTLRDVYGFTKLSYNEGWTAYLTTCVKKFQNNRGLTPDGKVGLITTYWLLSGIVK
;
A
#
# COMPACT_ATOMS: atom_id res chain seq x y z
N LEU A 1 -16.53 6.82 -18.49
CA LEU A 1 -16.20 5.57 -17.79
C LEU A 1 -14.81 5.68 -17.19
N ASN A 2 -14.71 5.39 -15.90
CA ASN A 2 -13.45 5.45 -15.18
C ASN A 2 -12.57 4.25 -15.55
N ARG A 3 -11.32 4.53 -15.96
CA ARG A 3 -10.35 3.49 -16.28
C ARG A 3 -9.39 3.29 -15.10
N ILE A 4 -9.13 2.03 -14.81
CA ILE A 4 -8.14 1.61 -13.83
C ILE A 4 -7.24 0.54 -14.42
N VAL A 5 -6.14 0.25 -13.76
CA VAL A 5 -5.24 -0.86 -14.10
C VAL A 5 -5.30 -1.93 -13.01
N ASP A 6 -5.09 -3.19 -13.39
CA ASP A 6 -4.70 -4.18 -12.41
C ASP A 6 -3.26 -4.65 -12.67
N VAL A 7 -2.53 -4.86 -11.58
CA VAL A 7 -1.09 -5.00 -11.64
C VAL A 7 -0.53 -6.03 -10.66
N SER A 8 0.61 -6.59 -11.04
CA SER A 8 1.38 -7.53 -10.23
C SER A 8 2.89 -7.31 -10.41
N GLU A 9 3.71 -8.20 -9.86
CA GLU A 9 5.15 -8.21 -10.07
C GLU A 9 5.57 -8.28 -11.55
N HIS A 10 4.71 -8.83 -12.42
CA HIS A 10 4.95 -8.96 -13.86
C HIS A 10 5.01 -7.60 -14.58
N ASN A 11 4.39 -6.56 -14.03
CA ASN A 11 4.46 -5.18 -14.55
C ASN A 11 5.74 -4.45 -14.13
N ARG A 12 6.68 -5.12 -13.46
CA ARG A 12 8.00 -4.59 -13.09
C ARG A 12 7.90 -3.36 -12.15
N ASN A 13 8.74 -2.35 -12.38
CA ASN A 13 8.73 -1.11 -11.58
C ASN A 13 7.86 -0.07 -12.26
N ILE A 14 6.70 0.17 -11.68
CA ILE A 14 5.72 1.15 -12.17
C ILE A 14 6.09 2.55 -11.68
N ASP A 15 6.03 3.54 -12.56
CA ASP A 15 6.04 4.97 -12.21
C ASP A 15 4.59 5.43 -11.95
N TRP A 16 4.17 5.27 -10.71
CA TRP A 16 2.79 5.57 -10.31
C TRP A 16 2.40 7.05 -10.46
N ALA A 17 3.37 7.97 -10.46
CA ALA A 17 3.09 9.37 -10.71
C ALA A 17 2.65 9.58 -12.17
N LYS A 18 3.33 8.92 -13.12
CA LYS A 18 2.91 8.95 -14.53
C LYS A 18 1.59 8.22 -14.75
N VAL A 19 1.35 7.10 -14.07
CA VAL A 19 0.07 6.39 -14.13
C VAL A 19 -1.08 7.32 -13.70
N LYS A 20 -0.93 8.00 -12.56
CA LYS A 20 -1.92 8.97 -12.09
C LYS A 20 -2.15 10.11 -13.10
N ALA A 21 -1.07 10.65 -13.68
CA ALA A 21 -1.13 11.73 -14.66
C ALA A 21 -1.77 11.30 -16.00
N SER A 22 -1.82 9.99 -16.29
CA SER A 22 -2.40 9.46 -17.53
C SER A 22 -3.94 9.35 -17.53
N GLY A 23 -4.58 9.75 -16.42
CA GLY A 23 -6.04 9.68 -16.28
C GLY A 23 -6.54 8.32 -15.75
N ILE A 24 -5.66 7.45 -15.29
CA ILE A 24 -6.03 6.26 -14.52
C ILE A 24 -6.48 6.70 -13.12
N VAL A 25 -7.68 6.29 -12.71
CA VAL A 25 -8.31 6.76 -11.47
C VAL A 25 -8.06 5.85 -10.27
N GLY A 26 -7.43 4.70 -10.46
CA GLY A 26 -7.10 3.78 -9.39
C GLY A 26 -6.51 2.46 -9.89
N ALA A 27 -6.26 1.52 -8.99
CA ALA A 27 -5.64 0.24 -9.32
C ALA A 27 -6.20 -0.92 -8.50
N ILE A 28 -6.09 -2.15 -9.04
CA ILE A 28 -6.20 -3.38 -8.27
C ILE A 28 -4.82 -4.02 -8.25
N ILE A 29 -4.30 -4.32 -7.05
CA ILE A 29 -2.91 -4.72 -6.85
C ILE A 29 -2.88 -6.17 -6.35
N ARG A 30 -2.13 -7.05 -7.03
CA ARG A 30 -1.91 -8.41 -6.53
C ARG A 30 -1.14 -8.35 -5.22
N CYS A 31 -1.70 -8.94 -4.17
CA CYS A 31 -0.95 -9.09 -2.93
C CYS A 31 -0.08 -10.37 -2.94
N GLY A 32 -0.57 -11.44 -3.53
CA GLY A 32 0.12 -12.71 -3.60
C GLY A 32 -0.72 -13.77 -4.31
N TYR A 33 -0.32 -15.01 -4.18
CA TYR A 33 -1.02 -16.17 -4.75
C TYR A 33 -0.89 -17.37 -3.82
N GLY A 34 -1.92 -18.24 -3.82
CA GLY A 34 -1.88 -19.50 -3.06
C GLY A 34 -1.77 -19.32 -1.55
N GLN A 35 -1.13 -20.28 -0.90
CA GLN A 35 -1.09 -20.43 0.56
C GLN A 35 -0.25 -19.37 1.25
N ASP A 36 -0.42 -19.23 2.56
CA ASP A 36 0.31 -18.24 3.39
C ASP A 36 1.80 -18.64 3.54
N GLN A 37 2.55 -18.37 2.50
CA GLN A 37 3.99 -18.59 2.42
C GLN A 37 4.66 -17.34 1.85
N ALA A 38 5.73 -16.87 2.48
CA ALA A 38 6.43 -15.66 2.05
C ALA A 38 6.96 -15.72 0.59
N GLY A 39 7.25 -16.91 0.09
CA GLY A 39 7.65 -17.13 -1.30
C GLY A 39 6.51 -16.94 -2.32
N GLN A 40 5.27 -16.86 -1.86
CA GLN A 40 4.06 -16.63 -2.66
C GLN A 40 3.54 -15.18 -2.55
N ASP A 41 4.18 -14.33 -1.78
CA ASP A 41 3.91 -12.90 -1.78
C ASP A 41 4.27 -12.30 -3.14
N ASP A 42 3.45 -11.39 -3.65
CA ASP A 42 3.83 -10.64 -4.85
C ASP A 42 5.03 -9.74 -4.55
N LYS A 43 6.12 -9.90 -5.29
CA LYS A 43 7.39 -9.19 -5.04
C LYS A 43 7.29 -7.67 -5.18
N LYS A 44 6.21 -7.17 -5.78
CA LYS A 44 5.95 -5.73 -5.95
C LYS A 44 4.80 -5.23 -5.07
N TRP A 45 4.16 -6.11 -4.30
CA TRP A 45 3.03 -5.74 -3.44
C TRP A 45 3.29 -4.50 -2.61
N LEU A 46 4.28 -4.58 -1.71
CA LEU A 46 4.59 -3.47 -0.79
C LEU A 46 4.97 -2.18 -1.53
N ARG A 47 5.71 -2.30 -2.64
CA ARG A 47 6.07 -1.14 -3.45
C ARG A 47 4.85 -0.49 -4.07
N ASN A 48 3.99 -1.29 -4.69
CA ASN A 48 2.84 -0.77 -5.42
C ASN A 48 1.80 -0.16 -4.47
N VAL A 49 1.49 -0.83 -3.36
CA VAL A 49 0.56 -0.30 -2.37
C VAL A 49 1.09 0.98 -1.72
N SER A 50 2.36 1.01 -1.33
CA SER A 50 2.97 2.21 -0.73
C SER A 50 2.96 3.41 -1.68
N GLU A 51 3.19 3.19 -2.97
CA GLU A 51 3.13 4.27 -3.97
C GLU A 51 1.69 4.76 -4.21
N CYS A 52 0.71 3.85 -4.24
CA CYS A 52 -0.69 4.24 -4.33
C CYS A 52 -1.12 5.05 -3.11
N GLU A 53 -0.79 4.59 -1.91
CA GLU A 53 -1.08 5.30 -0.65
C GLU A 53 -0.39 6.67 -0.63
N ARG A 54 0.88 6.74 -1.01
CA ARG A 54 1.66 7.99 -1.07
C ARG A 54 1.07 9.01 -2.02
N LEU A 55 0.56 8.55 -3.15
CA LEU A 55 0.01 9.42 -4.20
C LEU A 55 -1.49 9.67 -4.05
N GLY A 56 -2.15 9.05 -3.08
CA GLY A 56 -3.59 9.11 -2.93
C GLY A 56 -4.31 8.50 -4.14
N ILE A 57 -3.77 7.41 -4.70
CA ILE A 57 -4.43 6.61 -5.74
C ILE A 57 -5.29 5.58 -5.03
N PRO A 58 -6.63 5.60 -5.18
CA PRO A 58 -7.47 4.58 -4.59
C PRO A 58 -7.11 3.21 -5.17
N TYR A 59 -7.11 2.19 -4.30
CA TYR A 59 -6.78 0.85 -4.75
C TYR A 59 -7.64 -0.21 -4.08
N GLY A 60 -7.80 -1.32 -4.79
CA GLY A 60 -8.23 -2.61 -4.28
C GLY A 60 -7.10 -3.63 -4.37
N VAL A 61 -7.38 -4.85 -3.97
CA VAL A 61 -6.39 -5.91 -3.86
C VAL A 61 -6.92 -7.18 -4.51
N TYR A 62 -6.06 -8.05 -5.03
CA TYR A 62 -6.45 -9.39 -5.36
C TYR A 62 -5.43 -10.44 -4.92
N LEU A 63 -5.93 -11.63 -4.62
CA LEU A 63 -5.14 -12.83 -4.37
C LEU A 63 -5.50 -13.87 -5.41
N TYR A 64 -4.50 -14.34 -6.16
CA TYR A 64 -4.68 -15.42 -7.15
C TYR A 64 -4.81 -16.77 -6.43
N SER A 65 -5.90 -17.49 -6.65
CA SER A 65 -6.18 -18.72 -5.92
C SER A 65 -5.66 -19.97 -6.60
N TYR A 66 -5.00 -20.82 -5.81
CA TYR A 66 -4.64 -22.19 -6.17
C TYR A 66 -5.37 -23.25 -5.33
N ALA A 67 -6.32 -22.86 -4.47
CA ALA A 67 -6.98 -23.75 -3.54
C ALA A 67 -7.86 -24.80 -4.24
N LYS A 68 -7.41 -26.04 -4.28
CA LYS A 68 -8.11 -27.18 -4.90
C LYS A 68 -9.12 -27.85 -3.98
N THR A 69 -9.21 -27.45 -2.73
CA THR A 69 -10.16 -27.97 -1.75
C THR A 69 -10.74 -26.83 -0.91
N THR A 70 -11.91 -27.07 -0.31
CA THR A 70 -12.52 -26.10 0.62
C THR A 70 -11.73 -25.95 1.92
N GLY A 71 -10.85 -26.90 2.26
CA GLY A 71 -9.93 -26.77 3.40
C GLY A 71 -8.72 -25.88 3.09
N ALA A 72 -8.24 -25.90 1.84
CA ALA A 72 -7.07 -25.12 1.41
C ALA A 72 -7.34 -23.60 1.37
N ILE A 73 -8.59 -23.18 1.21
CA ILE A 73 -8.94 -21.75 1.16
C ILE A 73 -8.55 -20.97 2.41
N ARG A 74 -8.52 -21.65 3.58
CA ARG A 74 -8.11 -21.02 4.85
C ARG A 74 -6.69 -20.46 4.79
N GLY A 75 -5.77 -21.19 4.15
CA GLY A 75 -4.40 -20.70 3.97
C GLY A 75 -4.32 -19.47 3.06
N GLU A 76 -5.13 -19.41 2.01
CA GLU A 76 -5.20 -18.23 1.13
C GLU A 76 -5.87 -17.03 1.80
N ILE A 77 -6.89 -17.27 2.63
CA ILE A 77 -7.49 -16.22 3.47
C ILE A 77 -6.44 -15.64 4.43
N ASN A 78 -5.71 -16.50 5.16
CA ASN A 78 -4.64 -16.06 6.06
C ASN A 78 -3.55 -15.30 5.31
N HIS A 79 -3.18 -15.73 4.10
CA HIS A 79 -2.22 -15.07 3.24
C HIS A 79 -2.67 -13.63 2.91
N ALA A 80 -3.88 -13.47 2.40
CA ALA A 80 -4.44 -12.16 2.11
C ALA A 80 -4.47 -11.26 3.36
N LEU A 81 -4.98 -11.78 4.49
CA LEU A 81 -5.07 -11.04 5.74
C LEU A 81 -3.70 -10.63 6.29
N ARG A 82 -2.68 -11.48 6.15
CA ARG A 82 -1.31 -11.14 6.53
C ARG A 82 -0.77 -9.98 5.70
N LEU A 83 -0.98 -10.02 4.39
CA LEU A 83 -0.49 -8.99 3.47
C LEU A 83 -1.29 -7.68 3.56
N LEU A 84 -2.57 -7.78 3.87
CA LEU A 84 -3.44 -6.63 4.12
C LEU A 84 -3.17 -5.94 5.46
N LYS A 85 -2.47 -6.61 6.37
CA LYS A 85 -2.21 -6.06 7.69
C LYS A 85 -1.48 -4.72 7.59
N GLY A 86 -2.17 -3.67 7.98
CA GLY A 86 -1.67 -2.30 7.98
C GLY A 86 -1.89 -1.54 6.70
N HIS A 87 -2.64 -2.10 5.79
CA HIS A 87 -3.14 -1.44 4.60
C HIS A 87 -4.66 -1.33 4.67
N SER A 88 -5.19 -0.23 4.16
CA SER A 88 -6.64 0.04 4.15
C SER A 88 -7.09 0.31 2.72
N PRO A 89 -7.25 -0.73 1.89
CA PRO A 89 -7.72 -0.56 0.54
C PRO A 89 -9.11 0.11 0.53
N ALA A 90 -9.27 1.17 -0.25
CA ALA A 90 -10.55 1.84 -0.40
C ALA A 90 -11.57 0.97 -1.15
N TRP A 91 -11.07 0.09 -2.02
CA TRP A 91 -11.82 -0.80 -2.89
C TRP A 91 -11.75 -2.25 -2.40
N PRO A 92 -12.56 -3.16 -3.01
CA PRO A 92 -12.63 -4.53 -2.54
C PRO A 92 -11.32 -5.32 -2.61
N VAL A 93 -11.25 -6.33 -1.77
CA VAL A 93 -10.29 -7.43 -1.85
C VAL A 93 -10.93 -8.54 -2.67
N TYR A 94 -10.37 -8.83 -3.83
CA TYR A 94 -10.91 -9.78 -4.79
C TYR A 94 -10.30 -11.16 -4.65
N PHE A 95 -11.16 -12.16 -4.68
CA PHE A 95 -10.78 -13.55 -4.89
C PHE A 95 -10.64 -13.80 -6.38
N ASP A 96 -9.42 -14.03 -6.84
CA ASP A 96 -9.13 -14.32 -8.24
C ASP A 96 -9.27 -15.82 -8.48
N SER A 97 -10.39 -16.19 -9.12
CA SER A 97 -10.81 -17.57 -9.36
C SER A 97 -10.78 -17.89 -10.84
N GLU A 98 -9.67 -18.46 -11.31
CA GLU A 98 -9.49 -18.84 -12.72
C GLU A 98 -8.55 -20.05 -12.92
N GLN A 99 -7.97 -20.58 -11.83
CA GLN A 99 -6.99 -21.66 -11.90
C GLN A 99 -7.62 -22.97 -12.33
N GLN A 100 -7.08 -23.61 -13.38
CA GLN A 100 -7.47 -24.94 -13.78
C GLN A 100 -7.26 -25.96 -12.66
N GLY A 101 -8.23 -26.87 -12.50
CA GLY A 101 -8.24 -27.86 -11.44
C GLY A 101 -8.88 -27.39 -10.13
N THR A 102 -9.44 -26.16 -10.08
CA THR A 102 -10.21 -25.66 -8.95
C THR A 102 -11.71 -25.53 -9.21
N GLN A 103 -12.19 -25.94 -10.39
CA GLN A 103 -13.58 -25.76 -10.85
C GLN A 103 -14.63 -26.28 -9.83
N GLY A 104 -14.39 -27.48 -9.30
CA GLY A 104 -15.33 -28.12 -8.36
C GLY A 104 -15.49 -27.43 -7.01
N VAL A 105 -14.56 -26.53 -6.67
CA VAL A 105 -14.57 -25.78 -5.40
C VAL A 105 -14.65 -24.26 -5.60
N ALA A 106 -14.60 -23.76 -6.83
CA ALA A 106 -14.55 -22.34 -7.14
C ALA A 106 -15.65 -21.54 -6.43
N LYS A 107 -16.88 -22.02 -6.51
CA LYS A 107 -18.05 -21.38 -5.89
C LYS A 107 -17.94 -21.31 -4.37
N ALA A 108 -17.59 -22.43 -3.74
CA ALA A 108 -17.48 -22.51 -2.27
C ALA A 108 -16.30 -21.68 -1.74
N ASN A 109 -15.15 -21.75 -2.42
CA ASN A 109 -13.96 -21.00 -2.05
C ASN A 109 -14.14 -19.48 -2.24
N ALA A 110 -14.79 -19.05 -3.33
CA ALA A 110 -15.11 -17.64 -3.56
C ALA A 110 -15.98 -17.08 -2.42
N LYS A 111 -17.02 -17.83 -2.04
CA LYS A 111 -17.87 -17.42 -0.91
C LYS A 111 -17.09 -17.35 0.38
N ALA A 112 -16.33 -18.39 0.74
CA ALA A 112 -15.58 -18.45 1.98
C ALA A 112 -14.53 -17.34 2.10
N PHE A 113 -13.83 -17.03 0.99
CA PHE A 113 -12.87 -15.93 0.94
C PHE A 113 -13.56 -14.58 1.18
N CYS A 114 -14.63 -14.30 0.44
CA CYS A 114 -15.35 -13.04 0.56
C CYS A 114 -15.98 -12.85 1.96
N ASP A 115 -16.59 -13.90 2.51
CA ASP A 115 -17.13 -13.88 3.87
C ASP A 115 -16.04 -13.52 4.90
N ALA A 116 -14.85 -14.12 4.76
CA ALA A 116 -13.73 -13.86 5.65
C ALA A 116 -13.21 -12.42 5.52
N MET A 117 -13.08 -11.89 4.29
CA MET A 117 -12.67 -10.50 4.10
C MET A 117 -13.65 -9.54 4.75
N VAL A 118 -14.96 -9.76 4.57
CA VAL A 118 -16.00 -8.92 5.21
C VAL A 118 -15.97 -9.03 6.73
N ALA A 119 -15.78 -10.24 7.27
CA ALA A 119 -15.66 -10.46 8.73
C ALA A 119 -14.46 -9.70 9.34
N HIS A 120 -13.43 -9.39 8.54
CA HIS A 120 -12.26 -8.60 8.95
C HIS A 120 -12.36 -7.12 8.57
N GLY A 121 -13.55 -6.65 8.14
CA GLY A 121 -13.82 -5.23 7.87
C GLY A 121 -13.43 -4.75 6.47
N TYR A 122 -13.05 -5.64 5.55
CA TYR A 122 -12.76 -5.29 4.16
C TYR A 122 -14.01 -5.42 3.28
N LYS A 123 -14.10 -4.62 2.22
CA LYS A 123 -15.01 -4.91 1.13
C LYS A 123 -14.47 -6.13 0.38
N ALA A 124 -15.34 -6.97 -0.15
CA ALA A 124 -14.94 -8.19 -0.85
C ALA A 124 -15.51 -8.25 -2.27
N GLY A 125 -14.83 -8.98 -3.15
CA GLY A 125 -15.25 -9.18 -4.51
C GLY A 125 -14.71 -10.47 -5.12
N ILE A 126 -15.23 -10.81 -6.30
CA ILE A 126 -14.86 -11.99 -7.05
C ILE A 126 -14.39 -11.55 -8.43
N TYR A 127 -13.21 -12.04 -8.83
CA TYR A 127 -12.73 -11.94 -10.21
C TYR A 127 -12.76 -13.29 -10.87
N ALA A 128 -13.23 -13.28 -12.12
CA ALA A 128 -13.19 -14.43 -13.02
C ALA A 128 -13.35 -14.01 -14.48
N SER A 129 -12.99 -14.88 -15.42
CA SER A 129 -13.43 -14.72 -16.79
C SER A 129 -14.94 -14.97 -16.91
N THR A 130 -15.57 -14.44 -17.97
CA THR A 130 -17.02 -14.64 -18.23
C THR A 130 -17.41 -16.12 -18.21
N SER A 131 -16.65 -16.97 -18.90
CA SER A 131 -16.94 -18.40 -18.97
C SER A 131 -16.76 -19.10 -17.62
N TRP A 132 -15.69 -18.77 -16.90
CA TRP A 132 -15.44 -19.33 -15.56
C TRP A 132 -16.53 -18.96 -14.57
N TYR A 133 -16.91 -17.68 -14.55
CA TYR A 133 -17.99 -17.22 -13.68
C TYR A 133 -19.30 -17.97 -13.96
N LYS A 134 -19.72 -18.04 -15.23
CA LYS A 134 -20.99 -18.71 -15.62
C LYS A 134 -21.01 -20.19 -15.27
N ASN A 135 -19.89 -20.88 -15.49
CA ASN A 135 -19.85 -22.34 -15.37
C ASN A 135 -19.59 -22.82 -13.94
N TYR A 136 -18.83 -22.04 -13.13
CA TYR A 136 -18.33 -22.58 -11.86
C TYR A 136 -18.68 -21.74 -10.63
N ILE A 137 -19.09 -20.48 -10.78
CA ILE A 137 -19.44 -19.61 -9.65
C ILE A 137 -20.92 -19.26 -9.67
N GLY A 138 -21.39 -18.56 -10.70
CA GLY A 138 -22.79 -18.29 -11.02
C GLY A 138 -23.52 -17.29 -10.12
N GLN A 139 -22.93 -16.81 -9.03
CA GLN A 139 -23.54 -15.82 -8.14
C GLN A 139 -22.50 -15.05 -7.32
N THR A 140 -22.89 -13.88 -6.79
CA THR A 140 -21.97 -12.98 -6.05
C THR A 140 -22.30 -12.85 -4.58
N TRP A 141 -23.46 -13.29 -4.12
CA TRP A 141 -23.96 -13.08 -2.73
C TRP A 141 -23.94 -11.62 -2.28
N GLY A 142 -23.98 -10.66 -3.23
CA GLY A 142 -23.87 -9.23 -2.96
C GLY A 142 -22.44 -8.67 -2.92
N TYR A 143 -21.44 -9.52 -3.12
CA TYR A 143 -20.05 -9.08 -3.27
C TYR A 143 -19.79 -8.43 -4.63
N SER A 144 -18.76 -7.60 -4.72
CA SER A 144 -18.39 -6.95 -5.97
C SER A 144 -18.00 -7.95 -7.04
N LEU A 145 -18.40 -7.70 -8.27
CA LEU A 145 -18.12 -8.58 -9.42
C LEU A 145 -17.18 -7.90 -10.41
N TRP A 146 -16.02 -8.50 -10.60
CA TRP A 146 -15.04 -8.11 -11.59
C TRP A 146 -14.88 -9.20 -12.64
N ILE A 147 -15.21 -8.89 -13.89
CA ILE A 147 -15.22 -9.87 -14.99
C ILE A 147 -14.19 -9.52 -16.05
N ALA A 148 -13.41 -10.53 -16.45
CA ALA A 148 -12.57 -10.46 -17.63
C ALA A 148 -13.33 -10.95 -18.87
N SER A 149 -13.33 -10.11 -19.92
CA SER A 149 -13.90 -10.44 -21.21
C SER A 149 -13.25 -9.58 -22.30
N TYR A 150 -12.27 -10.13 -22.98
CA TYR A 150 -11.54 -9.37 -24.00
C TYR A 150 -12.32 -9.28 -25.31
N GLY A 151 -12.42 -8.07 -25.85
CA GLY A 151 -13.05 -7.77 -27.13
C GLY A 151 -14.56 -7.50 -27.10
N SER A 152 -15.30 -7.93 -26.08
CA SER A 152 -16.73 -7.59 -25.95
C SER A 152 -17.12 -7.44 -24.48
N LYS A 153 -18.00 -6.47 -24.21
CA LYS A 153 -18.52 -6.27 -22.87
C LYS A 153 -19.24 -7.54 -22.41
N SER A 154 -18.66 -8.26 -21.48
CA SER A 154 -19.19 -9.34 -20.65
C SER A 154 -20.44 -10.03 -21.20
N ALA A 155 -20.29 -10.86 -22.21
CA ALA A 155 -21.40 -11.56 -22.88
C ALA A 155 -22.32 -12.28 -21.87
N GLY A 156 -23.42 -11.61 -21.48
CA GLY A 156 -24.52 -12.18 -20.69
C GLY A 156 -24.19 -12.42 -19.19
N VAL A 157 -23.33 -11.61 -18.56
CA VAL A 157 -23.22 -11.49 -17.10
C VAL A 157 -23.79 -10.15 -16.67
N ASN A 158 -24.78 -10.17 -15.79
CA ASN A 158 -25.41 -8.96 -15.26
C ASN A 158 -24.76 -8.55 -13.93
N GLY A 159 -24.90 -7.27 -13.58
CA GLY A 159 -24.47 -6.78 -12.26
C GLY A 159 -22.96 -6.66 -12.09
N ILE A 160 -22.20 -6.51 -13.19
CA ILE A 160 -20.75 -6.34 -13.17
C ILE A 160 -20.43 -4.95 -12.63
N ASP A 161 -19.55 -4.90 -11.64
CA ASP A 161 -19.03 -3.65 -11.06
C ASP A 161 -17.79 -3.17 -11.81
N MET A 162 -17.00 -4.11 -12.34
CA MET A 162 -15.76 -3.83 -13.06
C MET A 162 -15.54 -4.83 -14.21
N TRP A 163 -15.07 -4.33 -15.34
CA TRP A 163 -14.79 -5.10 -16.53
C TRP A 163 -13.35 -4.96 -16.99
N GLN A 164 -12.58 -6.05 -16.93
CA GLN A 164 -11.25 -6.13 -17.54
C GLN A 164 -11.43 -6.40 -19.03
N TYR A 165 -11.18 -5.39 -19.85
CA TYR A 165 -11.48 -5.46 -21.29
C TYR A 165 -10.26 -5.78 -22.16
N THR A 166 -9.06 -5.68 -21.61
CA THR A 166 -7.81 -5.99 -22.32
C THR A 166 -6.67 -6.30 -21.35
N SER A 167 -5.80 -7.21 -21.76
CA SER A 167 -4.50 -7.48 -21.14
C SER A 167 -3.32 -6.85 -21.93
N LYS A 168 -3.62 -6.04 -22.94
CA LYS A 168 -2.62 -5.44 -23.85
C LYS A 168 -2.68 -3.91 -23.81
N GLY A 169 -3.08 -3.34 -22.68
CA GLY A 169 -3.09 -1.90 -22.49
C GLY A 169 -1.69 -1.32 -22.45
N SER A 170 -1.56 -0.07 -22.93
CA SER A 170 -0.34 0.71 -22.79
C SER A 170 -0.66 1.96 -21.98
N ILE A 171 -0.07 2.06 -20.80
CA ILE A 171 -0.30 3.15 -19.85
C ILE A 171 1.03 3.83 -19.52
N PRO A 172 1.13 5.16 -19.67
CA PRO A 172 2.34 5.88 -19.28
C PRO A 172 2.74 5.56 -17.84
N GLY A 173 3.99 5.14 -17.63
CA GLY A 173 4.51 4.76 -16.33
C GLY A 173 4.50 3.25 -16.04
N ILE A 174 3.85 2.44 -16.87
CA ILE A 174 3.87 0.97 -16.75
C ILE A 174 4.70 0.39 -17.91
N PRO A 175 5.78 -0.37 -17.62
CA PRO A 175 6.57 -1.01 -18.67
C PRO A 175 5.82 -2.17 -19.33
N GLY A 176 5.69 -2.14 -20.64
CA GLY A 176 5.03 -3.19 -21.43
C GLY A 176 3.50 -3.16 -21.35
N ASN A 177 2.89 -4.31 -21.58
CA ASN A 177 1.44 -4.46 -21.52
C ASN A 177 0.94 -4.49 -20.07
N VAL A 178 -0.28 -3.99 -19.89
CA VAL A 178 -0.97 -4.02 -18.59
C VAL A 178 -2.47 -4.28 -18.80
N ASP A 179 -3.08 -4.93 -17.82
CA ASP A 179 -4.51 -5.13 -17.77
C ASP A 179 -5.23 -3.82 -17.47
N VAL A 180 -6.26 -3.51 -18.27
CA VAL A 180 -7.02 -2.27 -18.13
C VAL A 180 -8.51 -2.59 -18.00
N ASN A 181 -9.15 -1.85 -17.10
CA ASN A 181 -10.51 -2.09 -16.69
C ASN A 181 -11.37 -0.84 -16.79
N TYR A 182 -12.66 -1.03 -17.02
CA TYR A 182 -13.71 -0.03 -16.79
C TYR A 182 -14.41 -0.31 -15.47
N VAL A 183 -14.62 0.73 -14.66
CA VAL A 183 -15.38 0.67 -13.42
C VAL A 183 -16.78 1.24 -13.69
N TYR A 184 -17.83 0.49 -13.34
CA TYR A 184 -19.23 0.84 -13.55
C TYR A 184 -19.93 1.33 -12.29
N LYS A 185 -19.52 0.84 -11.12
CA LYS A 185 -20.05 1.25 -9.83
C LYS A 185 -19.02 1.98 -9.01
N ASP A 186 -19.46 2.83 -8.10
CA ASP A 186 -18.56 3.37 -7.08
C ASP A 186 -18.11 2.23 -6.16
N LEU A 187 -16.83 1.91 -6.21
CA LEU A 187 -16.20 0.92 -5.34
C LEU A 187 -15.89 1.50 -3.94
N GLY A 188 -16.22 2.77 -3.74
CA GLY A 188 -15.93 3.55 -2.55
C GLY A 188 -14.65 4.39 -2.71
N GLY A 189 -14.81 5.73 -2.70
CA GLY A 189 -13.69 6.67 -2.80
C GLY A 189 -13.07 6.80 -4.19
N MET A 190 -13.84 6.55 -5.26
CA MET A 190 -13.39 6.92 -6.59
C MET A 190 -13.17 8.43 -6.68
N VAL A 191 -11.98 8.84 -7.05
CA VAL A 191 -11.74 10.22 -7.47
C VAL A 191 -12.47 10.39 -8.80
N THR A 192 -13.46 11.27 -8.86
CA THR A 192 -14.04 11.68 -10.16
C THR A 192 -12.88 12.08 -11.09
N PRO A 193 -12.89 11.65 -12.37
CA PRO A 193 -11.89 12.13 -13.31
C PRO A 193 -11.91 13.64 -13.25
N VAL A 194 -10.78 14.24 -12.92
CA VAL A 194 -10.63 15.69 -13.06
C VAL A 194 -10.86 15.96 -14.53
N GLN A 195 -12.00 16.58 -14.87
CA GLN A 195 -12.19 17.19 -16.19
C GLN A 195 -10.93 18.01 -16.46
N LYS A 196 -10.40 17.89 -17.68
CA LYS A 196 -9.26 18.71 -18.16
C LYS A 196 -9.44 20.11 -17.56
N PRO A 197 -8.51 20.62 -16.76
CA PRO A 197 -8.71 21.87 -16.04
C PRO A 197 -9.05 22.96 -17.06
N THR A 198 -10.26 23.49 -17.02
CA THR A 198 -10.47 24.91 -17.35
C THR A 198 -9.56 25.63 -16.39
N VAL A 199 -8.59 26.36 -16.95
CA VAL A 199 -7.53 27.05 -16.25
C VAL A 199 -8.13 27.79 -15.04
N ALA A 200 -8.09 27.14 -13.88
CA ALA A 200 -8.21 27.82 -12.61
C ALA A 200 -6.93 28.68 -12.44
N PRO A 201 -7.02 29.87 -11.85
CA PRO A 201 -5.84 30.69 -11.68
C PRO A 201 -4.75 29.85 -11.04
N ALA A 202 -3.54 29.91 -11.60
CA ALA A 202 -2.39 29.13 -11.23
C ALA A 202 -2.26 29.08 -9.70
N PRO A 203 -2.11 27.88 -9.09
CA PRO A 203 -1.75 27.80 -7.68
C PRO A 203 -0.46 28.63 -7.54
N LYS A 204 -0.42 29.45 -6.47
CA LYS A 204 0.78 30.24 -6.16
C LYS A 204 1.99 29.32 -6.29
N PRO A 205 3.10 29.79 -6.87
CA PRO A 205 4.27 28.97 -7.14
C PRO A 205 4.63 28.18 -5.87
N VAL A 206 4.63 26.86 -5.98
CA VAL A 206 5.26 26.02 -4.96
C VAL A 206 6.72 26.44 -4.98
N ASP A 207 7.24 26.84 -3.84
CA ASP A 207 8.63 27.25 -3.67
C ASP A 207 9.56 26.24 -4.37
N GLU A 208 10.06 26.60 -5.55
CA GLU A 208 10.94 25.75 -6.37
C GLU A 208 12.35 25.64 -5.80
N SER A 209 12.63 26.26 -4.64
CA SER A 209 13.91 26.12 -3.93
C SER A 209 14.08 24.72 -3.32
N TRP A 210 13.05 23.86 -3.37
CA TRP A 210 13.07 22.54 -2.78
C TRP A 210 13.89 21.55 -3.61
N LYS A 211 15.12 21.26 -3.18
CA LYS A 211 16.09 20.37 -3.85
C LYS A 211 16.15 18.95 -3.26
N GLY A 212 15.26 18.58 -2.34
CA GLY A 212 15.26 17.27 -1.70
C GLY A 212 14.51 16.19 -2.48
N ASP A 213 14.49 14.99 -1.92
CA ASP A 213 13.71 13.89 -2.46
C ASP A 213 12.24 14.05 -2.08
N LYS A 214 11.40 14.46 -3.04
CA LYS A 214 9.96 14.68 -2.86
C LYS A 214 9.22 13.45 -2.32
N ARG A 215 9.76 12.25 -2.50
CA ARG A 215 9.18 11.01 -1.97
C ARG A 215 9.11 10.98 -0.44
N TYR A 216 10.01 11.69 0.21
CA TYR A 216 10.12 11.74 1.68
C TYR A 216 9.68 13.08 2.26
N TYR A 217 8.99 13.92 1.50
CA TYR A 217 8.48 15.18 2.02
C TYR A 217 7.27 14.95 2.93
N LEU A 218 7.31 15.53 4.13
CA LEU A 218 6.19 15.57 5.07
C LEU A 218 6.02 17.01 5.58
N ASN A 219 4.79 17.36 5.90
CA ASN A 219 4.44 18.62 6.54
C ASN A 219 3.41 18.34 7.65
N ASN A 220 3.90 18.16 8.87
CA ASN A 220 3.05 17.91 10.03
C ASN A 220 3.82 18.20 11.33
N SER A 221 3.09 18.36 12.44
CA SER A 221 3.64 18.71 13.75
C SER A 221 4.64 17.68 14.32
N ARG A 222 4.57 16.41 13.94
CA ARG A 222 5.56 15.39 14.36
C ARG A 222 6.93 15.69 13.78
N VAL A 223 7.00 16.31 12.60
CA VAL A 223 8.26 16.75 12.01
C VAL A 223 8.88 17.83 12.88
N GLY A 224 8.14 18.85 13.30
CA GLY A 224 8.65 19.89 14.19
C GLY A 224 9.08 19.36 15.56
N GLU A 225 8.36 18.41 16.12
CA GLU A 225 8.77 17.71 17.34
C GLU A 225 10.10 16.95 17.15
N TRP A 226 10.26 16.26 16.03
CA TRP A 226 11.48 15.59 15.66
C TRP A 226 12.65 16.58 15.47
N GLN A 227 12.43 17.67 14.71
CA GLN A 227 13.42 18.72 14.49
C GLN A 227 13.94 19.29 15.80
N LYS A 228 13.04 19.62 16.74
CA LYS A 228 13.40 20.08 18.10
C LYS A 228 14.23 19.03 18.86
N ALA A 229 13.79 17.76 18.80
CA ALA A 229 14.46 16.69 19.50
C ALA A 229 15.85 16.39 18.91
N MET A 230 16.01 16.48 17.59
CA MET A 230 17.30 16.28 16.92
C MET A 230 18.25 17.44 17.22
N ASN A 231 17.80 18.69 17.08
CA ASN A 231 18.63 19.86 17.42
C ASN A 231 19.15 19.75 18.86
N LYS A 232 18.29 19.48 19.81
CA LYS A 232 18.67 19.33 21.23
C LYS A 232 19.53 18.08 21.47
N GLY A 233 19.23 16.97 20.80
CA GLY A 233 19.91 15.70 21.00
C GLY A 233 21.35 15.69 20.44
N PHE A 234 21.59 16.44 19.37
CA PHE A 234 22.88 16.56 18.72
C PHE A 234 23.60 17.89 19.02
N ASP A 235 23.05 18.67 19.96
CA ASP A 235 23.56 19.98 20.35
C ASP A 235 23.81 20.89 19.13
N THR A 236 22.80 21.09 18.34
CA THR A 236 22.87 21.82 17.06
C THR A 236 21.63 22.65 16.81
N ASN A 237 21.71 23.65 15.94
CA ASN A 237 20.62 24.42 15.39
C ASN A 237 20.50 24.21 13.86
N ALA A 238 21.02 23.09 13.35
CA ALA A 238 21.07 22.79 11.91
C ALA A 238 19.70 22.60 11.28
N LEU A 239 18.66 22.29 12.07
CA LEU A 239 17.31 22.12 11.59
C LEU A 239 16.44 23.34 11.93
N SER A 240 15.84 23.96 10.92
CA SER A 240 14.70 24.86 11.11
C SER A 240 13.52 24.07 11.68
N VAL A 241 12.89 24.58 12.73
CA VAL A 241 11.68 23.96 13.29
C VAL A 241 10.47 24.55 12.55
N ASP A 242 10.10 23.92 11.45
CA ASP A 242 9.11 24.42 10.49
C ASP A 242 8.04 23.39 10.10
N ASP A 243 7.99 22.26 10.80
CA ASP A 243 7.09 21.13 10.54
C ASP A 243 7.28 20.45 9.16
N LYS A 244 8.33 20.85 8.41
CA LYS A 244 8.59 20.35 7.06
C LYS A 244 9.78 19.40 7.03
N PHE A 245 9.57 18.14 6.60
CA PHE A 245 10.62 17.19 6.34
C PHE A 245 11.18 17.40 4.92
N GLY A 246 11.70 18.59 4.69
CA GLY A 246 12.32 19.03 3.44
C GLY A 246 13.78 18.64 3.33
N VAL A 247 14.52 19.31 2.43
CA VAL A 247 15.94 19.01 2.11
C VAL A 247 16.83 19.00 3.34
N GLY A 248 16.73 20.02 4.17
CA GLY A 248 17.56 20.15 5.40
C GLY A 248 17.31 18.97 6.35
N SER A 249 16.05 18.67 6.64
CA SER A 249 15.65 17.55 7.49
C SER A 249 16.04 16.19 6.92
N GLN A 250 15.91 16.00 5.61
CA GLN A 250 16.32 14.77 4.95
C GLN A 250 17.83 14.56 4.98
N ASN A 251 18.60 15.60 4.71
CA ASN A 251 20.06 15.54 4.78
C ASN A 251 20.54 15.30 6.22
N PHE A 252 19.91 15.94 7.19
CA PHE A 252 20.19 15.69 8.61
C PHE A 252 19.93 14.22 8.98
N ALA A 253 18.80 13.64 8.59
CA ALA A 253 18.46 12.25 8.87
C ALA A 253 19.38 11.23 8.16
N LYS A 254 20.02 11.61 7.05
CA LYS A 254 21.03 10.78 6.37
C LYS A 254 22.34 10.70 7.14
N THR A 255 22.74 11.79 7.77
CA THR A 255 24.04 11.94 8.44
C THR A 255 24.00 11.71 9.94
N HIS A 256 22.84 11.93 10.58
CA HIS A 256 22.63 11.80 12.03
C HIS A 256 21.76 10.58 12.36
N ILE A 257 22.30 9.41 12.07
CA ILE A 257 21.62 8.11 12.27
C ILE A 257 21.60 7.76 13.75
N LEU A 258 20.42 7.44 14.31
CA LEU A 258 20.29 6.92 15.67
C LEU A 258 20.47 5.40 15.69
N TRP A 259 21.36 4.88 16.52
CA TRP A 259 21.64 3.45 16.65
C TRP A 259 22.39 3.11 17.95
N SER A 260 22.51 1.83 18.29
CA SER A 260 23.10 1.34 19.54
C SER A 260 24.59 1.66 19.75
N GLY A 261 25.34 1.89 18.67
CA GLY A 261 26.78 2.21 18.71
C GLY A 261 27.07 3.70 18.66
N GLN A 262 26.12 4.55 18.94
CA GLN A 262 26.30 5.99 18.87
C GLN A 262 27.13 6.52 20.02
N THR A 263 28.21 7.25 19.71
CA THR A 263 29.15 7.79 20.68
C THR A 263 28.72 9.13 21.29
N HIS A 264 27.76 9.83 20.66
CA HIS A 264 27.24 11.11 21.12
C HIS A 264 26.07 10.92 22.09
N ASN A 265 26.03 11.77 23.11
CA ASN A 265 24.94 11.76 24.09
C ASN A 265 23.67 12.38 23.53
N CYS A 266 23.06 11.72 22.53
CA CYS A 266 21.83 12.16 21.87
C CYS A 266 20.57 11.71 22.62
N ILE A 267 20.60 11.74 23.96
CA ILE A 267 19.52 11.22 24.81
C ILE A 267 18.13 11.80 24.45
N THR A 268 18.06 13.08 24.09
CA THR A 268 16.78 13.73 23.73
C THR A 268 16.22 13.15 22.43
N ALA A 269 17.07 12.90 21.43
CA ALA A 269 16.68 12.27 20.18
C ALA A 269 16.23 10.82 20.42
N ILE A 270 16.94 10.08 21.28
CA ILE A 270 16.57 8.70 21.66
C ILE A 270 15.23 8.68 22.41
N ARG A 271 14.99 9.61 23.32
CA ARG A 271 13.71 9.72 24.06
C ARG A 271 12.56 10.06 23.11
N TRP A 272 12.78 10.92 22.10
CA TRP A 272 11.80 11.17 21.05
C TRP A 272 11.47 9.87 20.30
N LEU A 273 12.49 9.10 19.88
CA LEU A 273 12.31 7.82 19.20
C LEU A 273 11.49 6.83 20.05
N ARG A 274 11.84 6.70 21.34
CA ARG A 274 11.15 5.81 22.29
C ARG A 274 9.68 6.21 22.45
N ARG A 275 9.41 7.50 22.61
CA ARG A 275 8.05 8.06 22.71
C ARG A 275 7.27 7.77 21.43
N THR A 276 7.84 8.05 20.29
CA THR A 276 7.20 7.80 18.97
C THR A 276 6.88 6.33 18.78
N LEU A 277 7.82 5.43 19.03
CA LEU A 277 7.58 3.99 18.92
C LEU A 277 6.50 3.51 19.91
N ARG A 278 6.50 4.03 21.15
CA ARG A 278 5.54 3.64 22.17
C ARG A 278 4.14 4.18 21.88
N ASP A 279 4.01 5.49 21.71
CA ASP A 279 2.73 6.19 21.74
C ASP A 279 2.02 6.16 20.37
N VAL A 280 2.81 6.14 19.28
CA VAL A 280 2.25 6.11 17.92
C VAL A 280 2.21 4.69 17.37
N TYR A 281 3.19 3.84 17.68
CA TYR A 281 3.32 2.51 17.08
C TYR A 281 3.11 1.34 18.04
N GLY A 282 2.63 1.60 19.26
CA GLY A 282 2.16 0.59 20.19
C GLY A 282 3.23 -0.28 20.86
N PHE A 283 4.50 0.15 20.89
CA PHE A 283 5.56 -0.55 21.61
C PHE A 283 5.53 -0.22 23.12
N THR A 284 4.42 -0.51 23.79
CA THR A 284 4.07 -0.05 25.15
C THR A 284 5.06 -0.41 26.26
N LYS A 285 5.91 -1.43 26.04
CA LYS A 285 6.96 -1.82 27.00
C LYS A 285 8.20 -0.91 26.97
N LEU A 286 8.28 0.05 26.03
CA LEU A 286 9.39 1.02 26.01
C LEU A 286 9.21 2.04 27.14
N SER A 287 10.24 2.25 27.94
CA SER A 287 10.33 3.35 28.90
C SER A 287 10.60 4.68 28.18
N TYR A 288 10.09 5.80 28.68
CA TYR A 288 10.32 7.11 28.08
C TYR A 288 11.71 7.68 28.32
N ASN A 289 12.35 7.31 29.43
CA ASN A 289 13.50 8.06 29.99
C ASN A 289 14.85 7.36 29.83
N GLU A 290 14.88 6.17 29.28
CA GLU A 290 16.12 5.43 29.07
C GLU A 290 16.85 5.86 27.80
N GLY A 291 18.17 5.59 27.75
CA GLY A 291 18.99 5.70 26.56
C GLY A 291 18.71 4.57 25.56
N TRP A 292 19.66 4.32 24.68
CA TRP A 292 19.57 3.19 23.76
C TRP A 292 19.79 1.87 24.47
N THR A 293 18.83 0.96 24.36
CA THR A 293 18.88 -0.39 24.96
C THR A 293 18.80 -1.47 23.89
N ALA A 294 19.19 -2.70 24.21
CA ALA A 294 18.99 -3.85 23.31
C ALA A 294 17.52 -4.04 22.93
N TYR A 295 16.61 -3.77 23.89
CA TYR A 295 15.18 -3.83 23.63
C TYR A 295 14.71 -2.74 22.65
N LEU A 296 15.25 -1.51 22.72
CA LEU A 296 14.96 -0.47 21.72
C LEU A 296 15.43 -0.90 20.33
N THR A 297 16.62 -1.51 20.22
CA THR A 297 17.10 -2.08 18.94
C THR A 297 16.11 -3.10 18.38
N THR A 298 15.60 -3.98 19.23
CA THR A 298 14.58 -4.98 18.84
C THR A 298 13.29 -4.30 18.35
N CYS A 299 12.84 -3.25 19.04
CA CYS A 299 11.66 -2.48 18.64
C CYS A 299 11.86 -1.77 17.29
N VAL A 300 13.03 -1.15 17.08
CA VAL A 300 13.38 -0.51 15.80
C VAL A 300 13.39 -1.54 14.66
N LYS A 301 14.05 -2.68 14.86
CA LYS A 301 14.05 -3.77 13.87
C LYS A 301 12.65 -4.28 13.55
N LYS A 302 11.81 -4.45 14.57
CA LYS A 302 10.41 -4.86 14.39
C LYS A 302 9.61 -3.79 13.65
N PHE A 303 9.80 -2.51 13.98
CA PHE A 303 9.20 -1.39 13.26
C PHE A 303 9.63 -1.39 11.79
N GLN A 304 10.93 -1.51 11.50
CA GLN A 304 11.48 -1.58 10.16
C GLN A 304 10.89 -2.76 9.36
N ASN A 305 10.89 -3.93 9.97
CA ASN A 305 10.31 -5.14 9.35
C ASN A 305 8.83 -4.96 9.04
N ASN A 306 8.06 -4.35 9.95
CA ASN A 306 6.65 -4.04 9.72
C ASN A 306 6.43 -3.02 8.58
N ARG A 307 7.47 -2.32 8.15
CA ARG A 307 7.46 -1.34 7.04
C ARG A 307 8.12 -1.86 5.78
N GLY A 308 8.51 -3.13 5.73
CA GLY A 308 9.24 -3.69 4.59
C GLY A 308 10.63 -3.09 4.40
N LEU A 309 11.21 -2.51 5.46
CA LEU A 309 12.58 -1.98 5.47
C LEU A 309 13.55 -3.06 5.92
N THR A 310 14.83 -2.92 5.53
CA THR A 310 15.90 -3.74 6.10
C THR A 310 15.96 -3.55 7.61
N PRO A 311 15.76 -4.62 8.43
CA PRO A 311 15.70 -4.49 9.89
C PRO A 311 17.11 -4.41 10.49
N ASP A 312 17.86 -3.36 10.14
CA ASP A 312 19.24 -3.13 10.61
C ASP A 312 19.31 -2.53 12.03
N GLY A 313 18.19 -2.04 12.54
CA GLY A 313 18.12 -1.39 13.86
C GLY A 313 18.64 0.04 13.85
N LYS A 314 18.86 0.67 12.70
CA LYS A 314 19.35 2.04 12.55
C LYS A 314 18.24 2.97 12.07
N VAL A 315 18.14 4.15 12.68
CA VAL A 315 17.12 5.13 12.35
C VAL A 315 17.75 6.22 11.47
N GLY A 316 17.89 5.89 10.18
CA GLY A 316 18.31 6.81 9.12
C GLY A 316 17.12 7.45 8.40
N LEU A 317 17.35 8.06 7.23
CA LEU A 317 16.37 8.83 6.48
C LEU A 317 15.02 8.12 6.31
N ILE A 318 15.04 6.90 5.78
CA ILE A 318 13.80 6.17 5.42
C ILE A 318 13.04 5.76 6.69
N THR A 319 13.75 5.25 7.70
CA THR A 319 13.14 4.90 8.99
C THR A 319 12.54 6.13 9.68
N THR A 320 13.25 7.27 9.66
CA THR A 320 12.76 8.56 10.19
C THR A 320 11.50 9.02 9.47
N TYR A 321 11.49 8.98 8.13
CA TYR A 321 10.30 9.32 7.36
C TYR A 321 9.07 8.51 7.81
N TRP A 322 9.20 7.20 7.94
CA TRP A 322 8.10 6.34 8.37
C TRP A 322 7.66 6.61 9.82
N LEU A 323 8.59 6.92 10.72
CA LEU A 323 8.26 7.33 12.09
C LEU A 323 7.45 8.63 12.11
N LEU A 324 7.80 9.58 11.25
CA LEU A 324 7.16 10.90 11.17
C LEU A 324 5.81 10.87 10.44
N SER A 325 5.61 9.94 9.52
CA SER A 325 4.36 9.82 8.77
C SER A 325 3.16 9.55 9.67
N GLY A 326 3.39 8.96 10.86
CA GLY A 326 2.34 8.63 11.82
C GLY A 326 1.36 7.56 11.34
N ILE A 327 1.67 6.92 10.23
CA ILE A 327 0.87 5.80 9.72
C ILE A 327 1.04 4.64 10.71
N VAL A 328 0.05 4.46 11.57
CA VAL A 328 -0.05 3.28 12.44
C VAL A 328 -0.57 2.14 11.60
N LYS A 329 0.13 1.03 11.65
CA LYS A 329 -0.32 -0.20 10.99
C LYS A 329 -1.13 -1.05 11.93
#